data_9f1ae9de222b6197ac0affa12728c744
#
_entry.id   9f1ae9de222b6197ac0affa12728c744
#
_cell.length_a   1.000
_cell.length_b   1.000
_cell.length_c   1.000
_cell.angle_alpha   90.00
_cell.angle_beta   90.00
_cell.angle_gamma   90.00
#
_symmetry.space_group_name_H-M   'P 1'
#
loop_
_entity.id
_entity.type
_entity.pdbx_description
1 polymer ?
#
loop_
_entity_poly.entity_id
_entity_poly.type
_entity_poly.pdbx_seq_one_letter_code
_entity_poly.pdbx_strand_id
1 'polypeptide(L)'
;LEQFPDVNVPFVFVSVPYPGSTPQEVERQITRPVEEALSTLPGIAMMNSTSRADNAGIFLMFSDWDRDIAITASEARDRIDAIRSELPDDVQRYFVQKFSPNDEPLMRVRFASDRDLKNSYTLIQKTIQKRIERIPGVARVDITGAPPPEVEIAIDPMRLASHNIGLNELSLKLQSVNFSVSAGDINDNERRIRVQPVGEIKSVEELRSLPLNDKGLKLSDIADVRFKLQRQDFGRRLDGRPAVGIDILREQNANLVNVAEAIHAEIEKIKLDPELVGIKFIIVSDSAESVKSS
;
A
#
# COMPACT_ATOMS: atom_id res chain seq x y z
N LEU A 1 3.68 -8.52 -28.97
CA LEU A 1 4.95 -9.14 -28.58
C LEU A 1 5.09 -8.99 -27.09
N GLU A 2 5.14 -10.08 -26.37
CA GLU A 2 5.34 -10.15 -24.93
C GLU A 2 6.81 -10.42 -24.67
N GLN A 3 7.36 -9.76 -23.65
CA GLN A 3 8.78 -9.90 -23.30
C GLN A 3 9.11 -11.29 -22.75
N PHE A 4 8.13 -11.91 -22.11
CA PHE A 4 8.17 -13.30 -21.64
C PHE A 4 6.85 -13.96 -22.00
N PRO A 5 6.84 -15.26 -22.38
CA PRO A 5 5.60 -16.01 -22.38
C PRO A 5 4.98 -15.92 -20.97
N ASP A 6 3.66 -16.06 -20.86
CA ASP A 6 2.99 -16.19 -19.56
C ASP A 6 3.54 -17.40 -18.79
N VAL A 7 4.69 -17.22 -18.17
CA VAL A 7 5.29 -18.22 -17.30
C VAL A 7 4.67 -18.04 -15.93
N ASN A 8 3.74 -18.92 -15.61
CA ASN A 8 3.26 -19.02 -14.23
C ASN A 8 4.41 -19.54 -13.36
N VAL A 9 5.08 -18.64 -12.67
CA VAL A 9 6.10 -19.08 -11.71
C VAL A 9 5.37 -19.70 -10.51
N PRO A 10 5.61 -20.98 -10.19
CA PRO A 10 4.82 -21.73 -9.22
C PRO A 10 5.21 -21.39 -7.79
N PHE A 11 5.06 -20.11 -7.40
CA PHE A 11 5.26 -19.74 -6.01
C PHE A 11 4.19 -18.80 -5.45
N VAL A 12 3.99 -18.92 -4.16
CA VAL A 12 3.09 -18.09 -3.34
C VAL A 12 3.90 -17.49 -2.21
N PHE A 13 3.69 -16.23 -1.94
CA PHE A 13 4.23 -15.54 -0.78
C PHE A 13 3.11 -15.17 0.18
N VAL A 14 3.24 -15.56 1.43
CA VAL A 14 2.32 -15.22 2.52
C VAL A 14 2.99 -14.23 3.45
N SER A 15 2.33 -13.12 3.76
CA SER A 15 2.77 -12.13 4.74
C SER A 15 1.69 -11.95 5.80
N VAL A 16 2.08 -12.10 7.06
CA VAL A 16 1.18 -11.95 8.21
C VAL A 16 1.73 -10.86 9.12
N PRO A 17 1.19 -9.62 9.05
CA PRO A 17 1.55 -8.56 9.98
C PRO A 17 1.09 -8.88 11.40
N TYR A 18 2.00 -8.68 12.36
CA TYR A 18 1.73 -8.80 13.79
C TYR A 18 2.41 -7.64 14.54
N PRO A 19 1.80 -6.45 14.52
CA PRO A 19 2.40 -5.23 15.05
C PRO A 19 2.72 -5.30 16.55
N GLY A 20 3.83 -4.71 16.96
CA GLY A 20 4.27 -4.66 18.36
C GLY A 20 4.96 -5.93 18.85
N SER A 21 5.21 -6.92 17.97
CA SER A 21 5.79 -8.20 18.33
C SER A 21 7.29 -8.28 18.08
N THR A 22 7.97 -9.10 18.88
CA THR A 22 9.37 -9.49 18.67
C THR A 22 9.48 -10.62 17.64
N PRO A 23 10.64 -10.84 16.98
CA PRO A 23 10.83 -11.96 16.05
C PRO A 23 10.51 -13.33 16.66
N GLN A 24 10.82 -13.55 17.94
CA GLN A 24 10.55 -14.80 18.66
C GLN A 24 9.05 -15.02 18.90
N GLU A 25 8.30 -13.95 19.18
CA GLU A 25 6.85 -14.00 19.29
C GLU A 25 6.20 -14.28 17.95
N VAL A 26 6.66 -13.60 16.88
CA VAL A 26 6.22 -13.86 15.51
C VAL A 26 6.46 -15.31 15.13
N GLU A 27 7.66 -15.85 15.39
CA GLU A 27 7.97 -17.25 15.09
C GLU A 27 7.01 -18.21 15.80
N ARG A 28 6.84 -18.05 17.09
CA ARG A 28 6.06 -18.99 17.91
C ARG A 28 4.56 -18.90 17.66
N GLN A 29 4.02 -17.69 17.56
CA GLN A 29 2.59 -17.45 17.53
C GLN A 29 2.01 -17.34 16.12
N ILE A 30 2.83 -17.05 15.14
CA ILE A 30 2.38 -16.83 13.74
C ILE A 30 3.05 -17.79 12.79
N THR A 31 4.39 -17.76 12.70
CA THR A 31 5.11 -18.47 11.64
C THR A 31 4.87 -19.98 11.73
N ARG A 32 5.06 -20.59 12.91
CA ARG A 32 4.88 -22.05 13.09
C ARG A 32 3.47 -22.53 12.80
N PRO A 33 2.39 -21.97 13.38
CA PRO A 33 1.04 -22.39 13.06
C PRO A 33 0.70 -22.26 11.58
N VAL A 34 1.13 -21.16 10.95
CA VAL A 34 0.89 -20.93 9.52
C VAL A 34 1.71 -21.90 8.65
N GLU A 35 2.98 -22.19 8.99
CA GLU A 35 3.78 -23.25 8.33
C GLU A 35 3.10 -24.62 8.40
N GLU A 36 2.65 -25.00 9.59
CA GLU A 36 1.96 -26.28 9.79
C GLU A 36 0.71 -26.39 8.94
N ALA A 37 -0.11 -25.34 8.89
CA ALA A 37 -1.31 -25.29 8.05
C ALA A 37 -0.96 -25.38 6.56
N LEU A 38 0.01 -24.59 6.11
CA LEU A 38 0.43 -24.52 4.70
C LEU A 38 1.16 -25.79 4.25
N SER A 39 1.84 -26.50 5.15
CA SER A 39 2.54 -27.75 4.82
C SER A 39 1.62 -28.86 4.30
N THR A 40 0.32 -28.74 4.57
CA THR A 40 -0.72 -29.66 4.08
C THR A 40 -1.06 -29.44 2.60
N LEU A 41 -0.57 -28.38 1.96
CA LEU A 41 -0.77 -28.15 0.52
C LEU A 41 0.03 -29.17 -0.30
N PRO A 42 -0.58 -29.79 -1.33
CA PRO A 42 0.12 -30.77 -2.15
C PRO A 42 1.14 -30.09 -3.08
N GLY A 43 2.25 -30.78 -3.32
CA GLY A 43 3.24 -30.38 -4.33
C GLY A 43 4.19 -29.26 -3.93
N ILE A 44 4.34 -28.96 -2.64
CA ILE A 44 5.37 -28.03 -2.15
C ILE A 44 6.76 -28.63 -2.40
N ALA A 45 7.58 -27.93 -3.19
CA ALA A 45 8.98 -28.29 -3.41
C ALA A 45 9.88 -27.62 -2.35
N MET A 46 9.56 -26.42 -1.91
CA MET A 46 10.31 -25.68 -0.91
C MET A 46 9.38 -24.72 -0.13
N MET A 47 9.60 -24.67 1.17
CA MET A 47 8.99 -23.68 2.07
C MET A 47 10.11 -22.97 2.83
N ASN A 48 10.15 -21.64 2.75
CA ASN A 48 11.06 -20.80 3.51
C ASN A 48 10.28 -19.74 4.27
N SER A 49 10.58 -19.62 5.56
CA SER A 49 9.92 -18.65 6.42
C SER A 49 10.91 -17.70 7.06
N THR A 50 10.44 -16.50 7.31
CA THR A 50 11.20 -15.43 7.96
C THR A 50 10.34 -14.77 9.01
N SER A 51 10.78 -14.80 10.26
CA SER A 51 10.16 -14.08 11.37
C SER A 51 10.95 -12.80 11.65
N ARG A 52 10.32 -11.66 11.46
CA ARG A 52 10.87 -10.33 11.78
C ARG A 52 10.02 -9.66 12.85
N ALA A 53 10.53 -8.58 13.46
CA ALA A 53 9.65 -7.72 14.25
C ALA A 53 8.45 -7.29 13.41
N ASP A 54 7.27 -7.39 14.00
CA ASP A 54 5.98 -6.97 13.42
C ASP A 54 5.47 -7.78 12.20
N ASN A 55 6.19 -8.82 11.71
CA ASN A 55 5.76 -9.54 10.52
C ASN A 55 6.34 -10.95 10.37
N ALA A 56 5.49 -11.90 9.92
CA ALA A 56 5.90 -13.19 9.37
C ALA A 56 5.83 -13.19 7.85
N GLY A 57 6.85 -13.72 7.19
CA GLY A 57 6.86 -13.94 5.75
C GLY A 57 7.12 -15.42 5.44
N ILE A 58 6.26 -16.06 4.66
CA ILE A 58 6.40 -17.46 4.26
C ILE A 58 6.39 -17.53 2.73
N PHE A 59 7.43 -18.12 2.17
CA PHE A 59 7.59 -18.35 0.74
C PHE A 59 7.38 -19.82 0.43
N LEU A 60 6.47 -20.11 -0.48
CA LEU A 60 6.16 -21.46 -0.95
C LEU A 60 6.50 -21.56 -2.42
N MET A 61 7.32 -22.55 -2.80
CA MET A 61 7.57 -22.92 -4.17
C MET A 61 7.01 -24.31 -4.42
N PHE A 62 6.31 -24.49 -5.55
CA PHE A 62 5.70 -25.76 -5.95
C PHE A 62 6.51 -26.45 -7.04
N SER A 63 6.46 -27.77 -7.09
CA SER A 63 7.21 -28.58 -8.04
C SER A 63 6.59 -28.58 -9.44
N ASP A 64 5.27 -28.37 -9.52
CA ASP A 64 4.50 -28.41 -10.77
C ASP A 64 4.39 -27.00 -11.37
N TRP A 65 5.02 -26.78 -12.52
CA TRP A 65 5.03 -25.51 -13.26
C TRP A 65 3.75 -25.26 -14.06
N ASP A 66 2.97 -26.31 -14.32
CA ASP A 66 1.66 -26.19 -15.01
C ASP A 66 0.52 -25.93 -14.03
N ARG A 67 0.83 -25.89 -12.72
CA ARG A 67 -0.16 -25.64 -11.66
C ARG A 67 -0.75 -24.25 -11.75
N ASP A 68 -2.07 -24.14 -11.66
CA ASP A 68 -2.74 -22.85 -11.54
C ASP A 68 -2.41 -22.21 -10.16
N ILE A 69 -1.54 -21.21 -10.20
CA ILE A 69 -1.08 -20.52 -9.01
C ILE A 69 -2.18 -19.67 -8.35
N ALA A 70 -3.23 -19.31 -9.09
CA ALA A 70 -4.37 -18.59 -8.52
C ALA A 70 -5.23 -19.50 -7.64
N ILE A 71 -5.43 -20.76 -8.09
CA ILE A 71 -6.09 -21.79 -7.28
C ILE A 71 -5.25 -22.09 -6.04
N THR A 72 -3.93 -22.27 -6.21
CA THR A 72 -3.00 -22.52 -5.10
C THR A 72 -3.01 -21.39 -4.07
N ALA A 73 -3.05 -20.15 -4.51
CA ALA A 73 -3.14 -18.99 -3.60
C ALA A 73 -4.49 -18.96 -2.84
N SER A 74 -5.57 -19.45 -3.48
CA SER A 74 -6.87 -19.61 -2.80
C SER A 74 -6.81 -20.74 -1.77
N GLU A 75 -6.26 -21.90 -2.14
CA GLU A 75 -6.06 -23.01 -1.19
C GLU A 75 -5.21 -22.60 0.01
N ALA A 76 -4.16 -21.79 -0.20
CA ALA A 76 -3.34 -21.26 0.88
C ALA A 76 -4.14 -20.35 1.83
N ARG A 77 -5.04 -19.51 1.28
CA ARG A 77 -5.96 -18.69 2.11
C ARG A 77 -6.88 -19.58 2.94
N ASP A 78 -7.48 -20.58 2.32
CA ASP A 78 -8.40 -21.51 3.00
C ASP A 78 -7.70 -22.22 4.17
N ARG A 79 -6.41 -22.60 4.02
CA ARG A 79 -5.62 -23.21 5.10
C ARG A 79 -5.36 -22.24 6.25
N ILE A 80 -5.02 -20.99 5.94
CA ILE A 80 -4.79 -19.96 6.97
C ILE A 80 -6.09 -19.60 7.67
N ASP A 81 -7.21 -19.49 6.94
CA ASP A 81 -8.51 -19.20 7.52
C ASP A 81 -8.98 -20.32 8.45
N ALA A 82 -8.66 -21.57 8.13
CA ALA A 82 -9.00 -22.72 8.99
C ALA A 82 -8.34 -22.65 10.38
N ILE A 83 -7.16 -22.06 10.50
CA ILE A 83 -6.44 -21.88 11.76
C ILE A 83 -6.62 -20.48 12.36
N ARG A 84 -7.54 -19.68 11.83
CA ARG A 84 -7.72 -18.28 12.25
C ARG A 84 -7.94 -18.12 13.75
N SER A 85 -8.65 -19.06 14.37
CA SER A 85 -8.91 -19.09 15.83
C SER A 85 -7.68 -19.47 16.67
N GLU A 86 -6.63 -20.00 16.06
CA GLU A 86 -5.38 -20.36 16.73
C GLU A 86 -4.36 -19.21 16.70
N LEU A 87 -4.60 -18.23 15.82
CA LEU A 87 -3.76 -17.04 15.71
C LEU A 87 -4.21 -15.97 16.72
N PRO A 88 -3.30 -15.12 17.21
CA PRO A 88 -3.64 -14.01 18.11
C PRO A 88 -4.72 -13.08 17.51
N ASP A 89 -5.59 -12.54 18.36
CA ASP A 89 -6.66 -11.63 17.97
C ASP A 89 -6.15 -10.34 17.31
N ASP A 90 -4.92 -9.92 17.64
CA ASP A 90 -4.25 -8.75 17.06
C ASP A 90 -3.84 -8.95 15.57
N VAL A 91 -3.82 -10.19 15.08
CA VAL A 91 -3.64 -10.47 13.65
C VAL A 91 -4.93 -10.16 12.91
N GLN A 92 -5.09 -8.92 12.46
CA GLN A 92 -6.33 -8.49 11.79
C GLN A 92 -6.43 -8.97 10.34
N ARG A 93 -5.30 -9.13 9.64
CA ARG A 93 -5.24 -9.49 8.22
C ARG A 93 -3.95 -10.21 7.89
N TYR A 94 -3.99 -10.93 6.79
CA TYR A 94 -2.82 -11.52 6.14
C TYR A 94 -2.91 -11.31 4.62
N PHE A 95 -1.80 -11.46 3.94
CA PHE A 95 -1.71 -11.28 2.50
C PHE A 95 -1.15 -12.55 1.87
N VAL A 96 -1.85 -13.07 0.88
CA VAL A 96 -1.37 -14.16 0.03
C VAL A 96 -1.16 -13.60 -1.36
N GLN A 97 0.08 -13.52 -1.77
CA GLN A 97 0.51 -12.95 -3.04
C GLN A 97 1.04 -14.06 -3.94
N LYS A 98 0.61 -14.06 -5.19
CA LYS A 98 1.21 -14.84 -6.25
C LYS A 98 2.18 -13.96 -7.02
N PHE A 99 3.25 -14.49 -7.55
CA PHE A 99 4.09 -13.77 -8.48
C PHE A 99 3.50 -13.88 -9.88
N SER A 100 3.41 -12.77 -10.54
CA SER A 100 3.15 -12.69 -11.96
C SER A 100 4.25 -11.86 -12.63
N PRO A 101 4.87 -12.30 -13.72
CA PRO A 101 5.77 -11.45 -14.51
C PRO A 101 5.10 -10.13 -14.94
N ASN A 102 3.77 -10.14 -15.03
CA ASN A 102 2.96 -8.96 -15.32
C ASN A 102 2.88 -7.97 -14.14
N ASP A 103 3.29 -8.37 -12.93
CA ASP A 103 3.38 -7.48 -11.76
C ASP A 103 4.68 -6.65 -11.77
N GLU A 104 5.62 -6.94 -12.69
CA GLU A 104 6.76 -6.06 -12.90
C GLU A 104 6.33 -4.75 -13.54
N PRO A 105 6.86 -3.61 -13.04
CA PRO A 105 6.59 -2.33 -13.67
C PRO A 105 7.02 -2.31 -15.13
N LEU A 106 6.12 -1.87 -16.00
CA LEU A 106 6.41 -1.60 -17.41
C LEU A 106 7.57 -0.62 -17.55
N MET A 107 7.56 0.41 -16.70
CA MET A 107 8.58 1.46 -16.72
C MET A 107 8.90 1.94 -15.31
N ARG A 108 10.19 2.15 -15.04
CA ARG A 108 10.67 2.77 -13.80
C ARG A 108 11.32 4.10 -14.10
N VAL A 109 10.75 5.18 -13.60
CA VAL A 109 11.27 6.53 -13.76
C VAL A 109 11.78 7.04 -12.41
N ARG A 110 12.93 7.68 -12.42
CA ARG A 110 13.55 8.29 -11.23
C ARG A 110 13.69 9.78 -11.44
N PHE A 111 13.44 10.52 -10.37
CA PHE A 111 13.52 11.96 -10.30
C PHE A 111 14.65 12.35 -9.36
N ALA A 112 15.60 13.14 -9.84
CA ALA A 112 16.67 13.69 -9.03
C ALA A 112 16.63 15.21 -9.08
N SER A 113 16.89 15.85 -7.96
CA SER A 113 16.96 17.30 -7.84
C SER A 113 17.98 17.69 -6.78
N ASP A 114 18.50 18.90 -6.87
CA ASP A 114 19.30 19.51 -5.79
C ASP A 114 18.41 19.92 -4.59
N ARG A 115 17.10 20.00 -4.79
CA ARG A 115 16.12 20.24 -3.73
C ARG A 115 15.80 18.92 -3.00
N ASP A 116 15.45 19.01 -1.74
CA ASP A 116 14.96 17.86 -0.98
C ASP A 116 13.57 17.42 -1.52
N LEU A 117 13.55 16.26 -2.18
CA LEU A 117 12.32 15.67 -2.74
C LEU A 117 11.55 14.82 -1.73
N LYS A 118 12.00 14.68 -0.47
CA LYS A 118 11.28 13.86 0.53
C LYS A 118 9.87 14.38 0.80
N ASN A 119 9.68 15.70 0.72
CA ASN A 119 8.38 16.36 0.93
C ASN A 119 7.58 16.54 -0.37
N SER A 120 8.01 15.95 -1.48
CA SER A 120 7.42 16.19 -2.80
C SER A 120 6.30 15.20 -3.17
N TYR A 121 5.85 14.34 -2.24
CA TYR A 121 4.79 13.36 -2.53
C TYR A 121 3.57 14.00 -3.22
N THR A 122 3.01 15.03 -2.60
CA THR A 122 1.81 15.71 -3.13
C THR A 122 2.05 16.36 -4.50
N LEU A 123 3.24 16.95 -4.69
CA LEU A 123 3.64 17.50 -5.99
C LEU A 123 3.71 16.40 -7.04
N ILE A 124 4.45 15.32 -6.78
CA ILE A 124 4.60 14.20 -7.71
C ILE A 124 3.26 13.53 -7.99
N GLN A 125 2.43 13.35 -6.96
CA GLN A 125 1.10 12.80 -7.11
C GLN A 125 0.23 13.63 -8.05
N LYS A 126 0.19 14.95 -7.85
CA LYS A 126 -0.64 15.87 -8.63
C LYS A 126 -0.13 16.04 -10.06
N THR A 127 1.18 16.27 -10.22
CA THR A 127 1.76 16.69 -11.50
C THR A 127 2.20 15.52 -12.38
N ILE A 128 2.55 14.37 -11.79
CA ILE A 128 3.11 13.22 -12.51
C ILE A 128 2.17 12.01 -12.43
N GLN A 129 1.93 11.48 -11.21
CA GLN A 129 1.18 10.24 -11.02
C GLN A 129 -0.20 10.30 -11.68
N LYS A 130 -1.02 11.30 -11.33
CA LYS A 130 -2.39 11.42 -11.86
C LYS A 130 -2.47 11.65 -13.37
N ARG A 131 -1.42 12.19 -13.97
CA ARG A 131 -1.37 12.37 -15.43
C ARG A 131 -1.07 11.07 -16.13
N ILE A 132 -0.11 10.29 -15.61
CA ILE A 132 0.27 8.99 -16.18
C ILE A 132 -0.85 7.96 -15.95
N GLU A 133 -1.52 7.94 -14.81
CA GLU A 133 -2.65 7.05 -14.52
C GLU A 133 -3.86 7.25 -15.46
N ARG A 134 -3.96 8.39 -16.13
CA ARG A 134 -5.02 8.64 -17.14
C ARG A 134 -4.73 8.05 -18.51
N ILE A 135 -3.52 7.54 -18.73
CA ILE A 135 -3.14 6.92 -20.01
C ILE A 135 -3.86 5.57 -20.11
N PRO A 136 -4.63 5.31 -21.17
CA PRO A 136 -5.26 4.00 -21.37
C PRO A 136 -4.24 2.87 -21.38
N GLY A 137 -4.49 1.83 -20.60
CA GLY A 137 -3.58 0.69 -20.45
C GLY A 137 -2.59 0.81 -19.29
N VAL A 138 -2.55 1.93 -18.57
CA VAL A 138 -1.86 2.05 -17.28
C VAL A 138 -2.80 1.60 -16.17
N ALA A 139 -2.40 0.56 -15.43
CA ALA A 139 -3.16 0.03 -14.31
C ALA A 139 -2.94 0.83 -13.02
N ARG A 140 -1.69 1.20 -12.74
CA ARG A 140 -1.28 1.85 -11.50
C ARG A 140 0.08 2.52 -11.65
N VAL A 141 0.27 3.58 -10.86
CA VAL A 141 1.55 4.27 -10.73
C VAL A 141 1.91 4.36 -9.25
N ASP A 142 2.98 3.73 -8.83
CA ASP A 142 3.43 3.72 -7.45
C ASP A 142 4.56 4.73 -7.24
N ILE A 143 4.38 5.67 -6.30
CA ILE A 143 5.42 6.63 -5.92
C ILE A 143 6.35 5.95 -4.91
N THR A 144 7.66 6.02 -5.16
CA THR A 144 8.70 5.43 -4.33
C THR A 144 9.73 6.46 -3.89
N GLY A 145 10.16 6.41 -2.63
CA GLY A 145 11.18 7.32 -2.10
C GLY A 145 10.67 8.67 -1.58
N ALA A 146 9.39 8.98 -1.76
CA ALA A 146 8.68 10.07 -1.08
C ALA A 146 7.45 9.46 -0.40
N PRO A 147 7.40 9.37 0.93
CA PRO A 147 6.24 8.83 1.63
C PRO A 147 5.07 9.82 1.57
N PRO A 148 3.82 9.33 1.57
CA PRO A 148 2.67 10.21 1.75
C PRO A 148 2.75 10.92 3.11
N PRO A 149 2.26 12.16 3.19
CA PRO A 149 2.13 12.82 4.48
C PRO A 149 1.08 12.09 5.32
N GLU A 150 1.37 11.92 6.60
CA GLU A 150 0.46 11.34 7.59
C GLU A 150 0.14 12.34 8.69
N VAL A 151 -0.97 12.13 9.39
CA VAL A 151 -1.31 12.88 10.58
C VAL A 151 -0.92 12.06 11.81
N GLU A 152 0.06 12.56 12.56
CA GLU A 152 0.43 11.97 13.85
C GLU A 152 -0.47 12.54 14.94
N ILE A 153 -1.08 11.64 15.73
CA ILE A 153 -1.81 11.96 16.95
C ILE A 153 -0.95 11.45 18.12
N ALA A 154 -0.12 12.32 18.67
CA ALA A 154 0.74 12.00 19.80
C ALA A 154 -0.07 12.15 21.10
N ILE A 155 -0.55 11.04 21.65
CA ILE A 155 -1.36 11.01 22.86
C ILE A 155 -0.46 11.23 24.08
N ASP A 156 -0.87 12.15 24.99
CA ASP A 156 -0.25 12.34 26.27
C ASP A 156 -0.93 11.43 27.33
N PRO A 157 -0.23 10.41 27.85
CA PRO A 157 -0.82 9.46 28.80
C PRO A 157 -1.31 10.10 30.10
N MET A 158 -0.64 11.17 30.56
CA MET A 158 -1.02 11.87 31.78
C MET A 158 -2.33 12.65 31.60
N ARG A 159 -2.49 13.33 30.46
CA ARG A 159 -3.73 14.02 30.12
C ARG A 159 -4.86 13.04 29.88
N LEU A 160 -4.60 11.92 29.18
CA LEU A 160 -5.60 10.88 28.96
C LEU A 160 -6.14 10.33 30.28
N ALA A 161 -5.24 10.01 31.23
CA ALA A 161 -5.61 9.50 32.55
C ALA A 161 -6.39 10.56 33.39
N SER A 162 -5.99 11.83 33.31
CA SER A 162 -6.67 12.93 34.09
C SER A 162 -8.12 13.14 33.63
N HIS A 163 -8.45 12.80 32.39
CA HIS A 163 -9.81 12.88 31.84
C HIS A 163 -10.58 11.55 31.90
N ASN A 164 -10.02 10.50 32.52
CA ASN A 164 -10.61 9.15 32.63
C ASN A 164 -11.05 8.56 31.27
N ILE A 165 -10.29 8.76 30.23
CA ILE A 165 -10.55 8.19 28.90
C ILE A 165 -9.66 6.95 28.70
N GLY A 166 -10.26 5.82 28.32
CA GLY A 166 -9.55 4.61 27.94
C GLY A 166 -8.95 4.74 26.53
N LEU A 167 -7.73 4.21 26.33
CA LEU A 167 -7.08 4.22 25.01
C LEU A 167 -7.93 3.51 23.96
N ASN A 168 -8.59 2.40 24.31
CA ASN A 168 -9.48 1.67 23.42
C ASN A 168 -10.71 2.50 23.02
N GLU A 169 -11.28 3.24 23.97
CA GLU A 169 -12.41 4.14 23.73
C GLU A 169 -12.01 5.23 22.73
N LEU A 170 -10.86 5.85 22.95
CA LEU A 170 -10.29 6.85 22.04
C LEU A 170 -10.05 6.26 20.63
N SER A 171 -9.49 5.06 20.53
CA SER A 171 -9.26 4.38 19.26
C SER A 171 -10.56 4.14 18.50
N LEU A 172 -11.58 3.60 19.16
CA LEU A 172 -12.90 3.38 18.59
C LEU A 172 -13.54 4.71 18.13
N LYS A 173 -13.40 5.76 18.94
CA LYS A 173 -13.91 7.09 18.58
C LYS A 173 -13.23 7.64 17.34
N LEU A 174 -11.91 7.56 17.24
CA LEU A 174 -11.16 8.01 16.08
C LEU A 174 -11.52 7.18 14.82
N GLN A 175 -11.68 5.88 14.95
CA GLN A 175 -12.15 5.01 13.84
C GLN A 175 -13.55 5.38 13.37
N SER A 176 -14.45 5.76 14.29
CA SER A 176 -15.85 6.10 13.98
C SER A 176 -16.02 7.45 13.29
N VAL A 177 -15.03 8.34 13.33
CA VAL A 177 -15.16 9.72 12.81
C VAL A 177 -14.81 9.81 11.33
N ASN A 178 -13.96 8.94 10.81
CA ASN A 178 -13.54 8.96 9.41
C ASN A 178 -14.21 7.80 8.65
N PHE A 179 -15.53 7.92 8.42
CA PHE A 179 -16.28 6.88 7.71
C PHE A 179 -17.17 7.46 6.60
N SER A 180 -17.36 6.68 5.56
CA SER A 180 -18.36 6.93 4.53
C SER A 180 -19.31 5.72 4.50
N VAL A 181 -20.52 5.89 5.00
CA VAL A 181 -21.55 4.83 5.01
C VAL A 181 -22.67 5.24 4.07
N SER A 182 -23.08 4.32 3.18
CA SER A 182 -24.32 4.52 2.43
C SER A 182 -25.51 4.24 3.36
N ALA A 183 -26.24 5.27 3.73
CA ALA A 183 -27.45 5.15 4.58
C ALA A 183 -28.70 4.71 3.80
N GLY A 184 -28.54 4.31 2.54
CA GLY A 184 -29.64 3.91 1.67
C GLY A 184 -30.28 5.06 0.90
N ASP A 185 -31.32 4.71 0.16
CA ASP A 185 -32.10 5.67 -0.62
C ASP A 185 -33.41 5.98 0.11
N ILE A 186 -33.72 7.27 0.27
CA ILE A 186 -35.03 7.71 0.75
C ILE A 186 -35.87 8.05 -0.48
N ASN A 187 -37.02 7.41 -0.60
CA ASN A 187 -38.01 7.72 -1.63
C ASN A 187 -38.97 8.78 -1.08
N ASP A 188 -38.91 9.98 -1.62
CA ASP A 188 -39.86 11.05 -1.35
C ASP A 188 -40.64 11.36 -2.67
N ASN A 189 -41.84 10.84 -2.76
CA ASN A 189 -42.92 11.07 -3.72
C ASN A 189 -42.59 11.21 -5.23
N GLU A 190 -41.43 10.99 -5.72
CA GLU A 190 -40.96 10.98 -7.11
C GLU A 190 -39.45 11.22 -7.23
N ARG A 191 -38.78 11.45 -6.10
CA ARG A 191 -37.30 11.65 -6.09
C ARG A 191 -36.64 10.63 -5.22
N ARG A 192 -35.67 9.92 -5.79
CA ARG A 192 -34.73 9.08 -5.05
C ARG A 192 -33.62 9.96 -4.51
N ILE A 193 -33.59 10.18 -3.21
CA ILE A 193 -32.54 10.94 -2.54
C ILE A 193 -31.60 9.94 -1.89
N ARG A 194 -30.37 9.85 -2.39
CA ARG A 194 -29.32 9.07 -1.77
C ARG A 194 -28.78 9.84 -0.57
N VAL A 195 -28.98 9.31 0.63
CA VAL A 195 -28.41 9.87 1.85
C VAL A 195 -27.06 9.21 2.10
N GLN A 196 -26.01 10.00 1.99
CA GLN A 196 -24.64 9.57 2.27
C GLN A 196 -24.07 10.47 3.37
N PRO A 197 -24.16 10.06 4.65
CA PRO A 197 -23.44 10.77 5.69
C PRO A 197 -21.94 10.62 5.45
N VAL A 198 -21.27 11.73 5.21
CA VAL A 198 -19.82 11.78 5.01
C VAL A 198 -19.21 12.35 6.29
N GLY A 199 -18.61 11.47 7.08
CA GLY A 199 -17.77 11.85 8.22
C GLY A 199 -16.31 12.00 7.77
N GLU A 200 -16.02 12.93 6.85
CA GLU A 200 -14.68 13.16 6.34
C GLU A 200 -14.03 14.35 7.07
N ILE A 201 -12.92 14.08 7.75
CA ILE A 201 -12.10 15.13 8.37
C ILE A 201 -11.27 15.78 7.26
N LYS A 202 -11.46 17.09 7.03
CA LYS A 202 -10.84 17.83 5.93
C LYS A 202 -9.57 18.58 6.32
N SER A 203 -9.32 18.77 7.61
CA SER A 203 -8.16 19.52 8.08
C SER A 203 -7.64 19.01 9.44
N VAL A 204 -6.37 19.32 9.72
CA VAL A 204 -5.78 19.02 11.04
C VAL A 204 -6.48 19.80 12.17
N GLU A 205 -6.94 21.00 11.87
CA GLU A 205 -7.68 21.86 12.81
C GLU A 205 -9.03 21.25 13.19
N GLU A 206 -9.72 20.66 12.21
CA GLU A 206 -10.96 19.92 12.45
C GLU A 206 -10.71 18.69 13.33
N LEU A 207 -9.62 17.95 13.06
CA LEU A 207 -9.21 16.82 13.89
C LEU A 207 -8.83 17.24 15.31
N ARG A 208 -8.09 18.33 15.48
CA ARG A 208 -7.77 18.92 16.81
C ARG A 208 -9.02 19.25 17.60
N SER A 209 -10.03 19.78 16.91
CA SER A 209 -11.31 20.22 17.49
C SER A 209 -12.31 19.09 17.71
N LEU A 210 -11.95 17.84 17.38
CA LEU A 210 -12.82 16.69 17.49
C LEU A 210 -13.30 16.51 18.93
N PRO A 211 -14.63 16.54 19.19
CA PRO A 211 -15.16 16.32 20.53
C PRO A 211 -15.06 14.85 20.92
N LEU A 212 -14.45 14.58 22.06
CA LEU A 212 -14.28 13.23 22.59
C LEU A 212 -15.42 12.77 23.48
N ASN A 213 -16.08 13.74 24.13
CA ASN A 213 -17.24 13.49 25.00
C ASN A 213 -18.26 14.64 24.93
N ASP A 214 -19.42 14.43 25.55
CA ASP A 214 -20.53 15.41 25.62
C ASP A 214 -20.22 16.62 26.51
N LYS A 215 -19.10 16.58 27.25
CA LYS A 215 -18.64 17.70 28.14
C LYS A 215 -17.74 18.69 27.39
N GLY A 216 -17.57 18.52 26.09
CA GLY A 216 -16.81 19.43 25.23
C GLY A 216 -15.30 19.23 25.26
N LEU A 217 -14.79 18.09 25.79
CA LEU A 217 -13.37 17.74 25.73
C LEU A 217 -12.98 17.47 24.28
N LYS A 218 -11.89 18.06 23.82
CA LYS A 218 -11.39 17.95 22.44
C LYS A 218 -10.17 17.05 22.37
N LEU A 219 -9.88 16.54 21.19
CA LEU A 219 -8.67 15.76 20.95
C LEU A 219 -7.39 16.52 21.27
N SER A 220 -7.35 17.83 20.98
CA SER A 220 -6.24 18.72 21.34
C SER A 220 -5.95 18.81 22.84
N ASP A 221 -6.91 18.49 23.70
CA ASP A 221 -6.74 18.57 25.14
C ASP A 221 -5.93 17.39 25.69
N ILE A 222 -5.93 16.25 24.97
CA ILE A 222 -5.26 15.02 25.38
C ILE A 222 -4.13 14.56 24.43
N ALA A 223 -4.02 15.16 23.24
CA ALA A 223 -3.05 14.77 22.22
C ALA A 223 -2.52 15.98 21.46
N ASP A 224 -1.28 15.89 21.01
CA ASP A 224 -0.71 16.80 20.02
C ASP A 224 -0.94 16.22 18.61
N VAL A 225 -1.62 17.01 17.75
CA VAL A 225 -1.99 16.59 16.40
C VAL A 225 -1.21 17.42 15.38
N ARG A 226 -0.41 16.77 14.55
CA ARG A 226 0.44 17.44 13.57
C ARG A 226 0.62 16.61 12.30
N PHE A 227 0.92 17.28 11.20
CA PHE A 227 1.43 16.60 10.02
C PHE A 227 2.85 16.10 10.28
N LYS A 228 3.10 14.86 9.87
CA LYS A 228 4.40 14.22 9.94
C LYS A 228 4.66 13.48 8.64
N LEU A 229 5.91 13.45 8.22
CA LEU A 229 6.32 12.52 7.17
C LEU A 229 6.47 11.13 7.76
N GLN A 230 5.93 10.15 7.07
CA GLN A 230 6.13 8.77 7.41
C GLN A 230 7.63 8.46 7.48
N ARG A 231 8.04 7.72 8.50
CA ARG A 231 9.43 7.28 8.62
C ARG A 231 9.80 6.41 7.42
N GLN A 232 10.89 6.77 6.75
CA GLN A 232 11.45 5.97 5.69
C GLN A 232 12.54 5.04 6.26
N ASP A 233 12.37 3.74 6.04
CA ASP A 233 13.37 2.73 6.43
C ASP A 233 14.48 2.59 5.37
N PHE A 234 14.28 3.15 4.18
CA PHE A 234 15.27 3.17 3.11
C PHE A 234 15.22 4.48 2.31
N GLY A 235 16.37 4.91 1.82
CA GLY A 235 16.49 6.07 0.91
C GLY A 235 16.99 5.64 -0.46
N ARG A 236 16.51 6.30 -1.50
CA ARG A 236 17.03 6.14 -2.86
C ARG A 236 17.95 7.31 -3.21
N ARG A 237 19.02 7.01 -3.92
CA ARG A 237 19.94 8.02 -4.43
C ARG A 237 20.22 7.76 -5.91
N LEU A 238 20.41 8.85 -6.65
CA LEU A 238 20.83 8.86 -8.04
C LEU A 238 21.99 9.83 -8.16
N ASP A 239 23.16 9.37 -8.59
CA ASP A 239 24.39 10.16 -8.66
C ASP A 239 24.71 10.86 -7.32
N GLY A 240 24.53 10.16 -6.19
CA GLY A 240 24.76 10.70 -4.86
C GLY A 240 23.67 11.64 -4.32
N ARG A 241 22.68 12.05 -5.12
CA ARG A 241 21.57 12.92 -4.72
C ARG A 241 20.35 12.13 -4.27
N PRO A 242 19.55 12.63 -3.31
CA PRO A 242 18.28 12.03 -2.99
C PRO A 242 17.40 11.89 -4.24
N ALA A 243 16.81 10.73 -4.43
CA ALA A 243 15.96 10.45 -5.58
C ALA A 243 14.60 9.89 -5.14
N VAL A 244 13.56 10.34 -5.82
CA VAL A 244 12.21 9.81 -5.76
C VAL A 244 11.95 9.10 -7.09
N GLY A 245 11.01 8.20 -7.13
CA GLY A 245 10.66 7.56 -8.37
C GLY A 245 9.18 7.24 -8.48
N ILE A 246 8.82 6.85 -9.68
CA ILE A 246 7.56 6.16 -9.95
C ILE A 246 7.85 4.83 -10.62
N ASP A 247 7.06 3.85 -10.25
CA ASP A 247 6.99 2.55 -10.88
C ASP A 247 5.62 2.44 -11.53
N ILE A 248 5.60 2.26 -12.87
CA ILE A 248 4.39 2.29 -13.70
C ILE A 248 4.03 0.87 -14.09
N LEU A 249 2.85 0.41 -13.71
CA LEU A 249 2.32 -0.90 -14.03
C LEU A 249 1.27 -0.78 -15.13
N ARG A 250 1.31 -1.70 -16.09
CA ARG A 250 0.32 -1.79 -17.17
C ARG A 250 -0.88 -2.65 -16.77
N GLU A 251 -2.00 -2.45 -17.46
CA GLU A 251 -3.10 -3.40 -17.43
C GLU A 251 -2.70 -4.71 -18.12
N GLN A 252 -3.21 -5.83 -17.62
CA GLN A 252 -2.79 -7.16 -18.05
C GLN A 252 -2.94 -7.39 -19.57
N ASN A 253 -4.00 -6.88 -20.18
CA ASN A 253 -4.32 -7.04 -21.58
C ASN A 253 -3.87 -5.87 -22.48
N ALA A 254 -3.19 -4.87 -21.93
CA ALA A 254 -2.76 -3.70 -22.69
C ALA A 254 -1.51 -4.02 -23.54
N ASN A 255 -1.45 -3.44 -24.73
CA ASN A 255 -0.26 -3.55 -25.57
C ASN A 255 0.90 -2.80 -24.94
N LEU A 256 1.94 -3.53 -24.57
CA LEU A 256 3.11 -3.03 -23.85
C LEU A 256 3.80 -1.86 -24.57
N VAL A 257 4.00 -1.98 -25.89
CA VAL A 257 4.71 -0.98 -26.70
C VAL A 257 3.89 0.31 -26.82
N ASN A 258 2.60 0.18 -27.12
CA ASN A 258 1.72 1.35 -27.27
C ASN A 258 1.59 2.14 -25.96
N VAL A 259 1.47 1.44 -24.83
CA VAL A 259 1.40 2.07 -23.51
C VAL A 259 2.71 2.78 -23.18
N ALA A 260 3.87 2.14 -23.43
CA ALA A 260 5.16 2.76 -23.20
C ALA A 260 5.36 4.03 -24.04
N GLU A 261 4.99 4.00 -25.33
CA GLU A 261 5.07 5.18 -26.20
C GLU A 261 4.20 6.33 -25.71
N ALA A 262 2.98 6.03 -25.25
CA ALA A 262 2.10 7.04 -24.66
C ALA A 262 2.66 7.61 -23.36
N ILE A 263 3.30 6.79 -22.53
CA ILE A 263 3.98 7.24 -21.30
C ILE A 263 5.16 8.15 -21.66
N HIS A 264 6.00 7.77 -22.61
CA HIS A 264 7.11 8.62 -23.07
C HIS A 264 6.61 9.98 -23.55
N ALA A 265 5.58 10.00 -24.41
CA ALA A 265 5.01 11.24 -24.90
C ALA A 265 4.45 12.13 -23.76
N GLU A 266 3.85 11.52 -22.73
CA GLU A 266 3.33 12.28 -21.59
C GLU A 266 4.44 12.75 -20.66
N ILE A 267 5.51 11.98 -20.47
CA ILE A 267 6.70 12.39 -19.70
C ILE A 267 7.33 13.64 -20.33
N GLU A 268 7.45 13.72 -21.66
CA GLU A 268 7.98 14.91 -22.33
C GLU A 268 7.13 16.16 -22.07
N LYS A 269 5.80 16.01 -22.02
CA LYS A 269 4.90 17.12 -21.63
C LYS A 269 5.03 17.48 -20.15
N ILE A 270 5.21 16.49 -19.28
CA ILE A 270 5.39 16.67 -17.84
C ILE A 270 6.68 17.44 -17.54
N LYS A 271 7.78 17.19 -18.27
CA LYS A 271 9.05 17.91 -18.13
C LYS A 271 8.93 19.41 -18.36
N LEU A 272 7.92 19.86 -19.10
CA LEU A 272 7.64 21.28 -19.38
C LEU A 272 6.85 21.97 -18.26
N ASP A 273 6.42 21.24 -17.24
CA ASP A 273 5.63 21.80 -16.14
C ASP A 273 6.48 22.75 -15.28
N PRO A 274 6.06 24.01 -15.07
CA PRO A 274 6.83 24.98 -14.28
C PRO A 274 7.08 24.54 -12.83
N GLU A 275 6.18 23.73 -12.24
CA GLU A 275 6.34 23.23 -10.87
C GLU A 275 7.50 22.21 -10.76
N LEU A 276 7.92 21.62 -11.89
CA LEU A 276 8.96 20.58 -11.97
C LEU A 276 10.31 21.10 -12.46
N VAL A 277 10.47 22.41 -12.60
CA VAL A 277 11.75 23.02 -13.01
C VAL A 277 12.87 22.64 -12.04
N GLY A 278 13.99 22.13 -12.59
CA GLY A 278 15.15 21.68 -11.84
C GLY A 278 15.08 20.22 -11.38
N ILE A 279 14.02 19.48 -11.76
CA ILE A 279 13.92 18.05 -11.56
C ILE A 279 14.41 17.32 -12.81
N LYS A 280 15.41 16.46 -12.65
CA LYS A 280 15.93 15.61 -13.72
C LYS A 280 15.15 14.30 -13.74
N PHE A 281 14.65 13.93 -14.92
CA PHE A 281 13.93 12.67 -15.14
C PHE A 281 14.87 11.65 -15.77
N ILE A 282 14.93 10.46 -15.22
CA ILE A 282 15.76 9.35 -15.72
C ILE A 282 14.89 8.10 -15.77
N ILE A 283 14.74 7.52 -16.96
CA ILE A 283 14.13 6.21 -17.14
C ILE A 283 15.20 5.17 -16.84
N VAL A 284 14.99 4.40 -15.79
CA VAL A 284 15.95 3.38 -15.32
C VAL A 284 15.67 2.04 -15.99
N SER A 285 14.42 1.77 -16.30
CA SER A 285 13.98 0.53 -16.91
C SER A 285 12.75 0.82 -17.78
N ASP A 286 12.78 0.30 -18.99
CA ASP A 286 11.68 0.30 -19.96
C ASP A 286 11.59 -1.07 -20.59
N SER A 287 10.54 -1.82 -20.24
CA SER A 287 10.34 -3.16 -20.77
C SER A 287 10.03 -3.17 -22.29
N ALA A 288 9.51 -2.04 -22.82
CA ALA A 288 9.20 -1.95 -24.25
C ALA A 288 10.46 -1.80 -25.11
N GLU A 289 11.51 -1.14 -24.61
CA GLU A 289 12.80 -1.06 -25.31
C GLU A 289 13.44 -2.45 -25.43
N SER A 290 13.36 -3.25 -24.38
CA SER A 290 13.86 -4.63 -24.38
C SER A 290 13.16 -5.48 -25.42
N VAL A 291 11.84 -5.33 -25.60
CA VAL A 291 11.05 -6.06 -26.60
C VAL A 291 11.32 -5.59 -28.02
N LYS A 292 11.57 -4.29 -28.23
CA LYS A 292 11.89 -3.75 -29.58
C LYS A 292 13.29 -4.14 -30.05
N SER A 293 14.21 -4.43 -29.11
CA SER A 293 15.60 -4.78 -29.40
C SER A 293 15.83 -6.29 -29.55
N SER A 294 14.83 -7.13 -29.25
CA SER A 294 14.85 -8.59 -29.42
C SER A 294 14.25 -9.00 -30.74
#